data_30160d5048ba6d5eb2a4c2ba8f5859e6
#
_entry.id   30160d5048ba6d5eb2a4c2ba8f5859e6
#
_cell.length_a   1.000
_cell.length_b   1.000
_cell.length_c   1.000
_cell.angle_alpha   90.00
_cell.angle_beta   90.00
_cell.angle_gamma   90.00
#
_symmetry.space_group_name_H-M   'P 1'
#
loop_
_entity.id
_entity.type
_entity.pdbx_description
1 polymer ?
#
loop_
_entity_poly.entity_id
_entity_poly.type
_entity_poly.pdbx_seq_one_letter_code
_entity_poly.pdbx_strand_id
1 'polypeptide(L)'
;EDLHRYGVLAVFALLLSGVWLWWSSIAGLVEPLKLSKVLSQFKQKVTVKLNGSFNRKVFDVHSVVGFFAAAVLSVLALTAASDLWHDQAVAIVGALTGGPVVLEEKRPSSSGKGSGQGSSTRLKLESKEPSVKASPLSYDAMLVTAKNARPNMVAVAITDKLGVRMVEPGEPYVVPRCVTVLVNQGDASLRRIDDPASLPLGQQVMAWLLPVHFGQWGSGVSYYFVKAVWFVVGLCPSILFASGVMMFMLKRGVKR
;
A
#
# COMPACT_ATOMS: atom_id res chain seq x y z
N GLU A 1 -7.22 7.84 -15.67
CA GLU A 1 -5.84 7.62 -15.10
C GLU A 1 -5.20 8.96 -14.73
N ASP A 2 -5.22 9.95 -15.63
CA ASP A 2 -4.54 11.23 -15.38
C ASP A 2 -5.08 12.00 -14.17
N LEU A 3 -6.40 11.95 -13.90
CA LEU A 3 -6.99 12.62 -12.74
C LEU A 3 -6.41 12.10 -11.41
N HIS A 4 -6.14 10.80 -11.30
CA HIS A 4 -5.53 10.22 -10.10
C HIS A 4 -4.06 10.67 -9.94
N ARG A 5 -3.31 10.75 -11.04
CA ARG A 5 -1.92 11.25 -11.04
C ARG A 5 -1.85 12.69 -10.54
N TYR A 6 -2.68 13.57 -11.08
CA TYR A 6 -2.75 14.97 -10.59
C TYR A 6 -3.21 15.05 -9.14
N GLY A 7 -4.14 14.20 -8.71
CA GLY A 7 -4.57 14.11 -7.32
C GLY A 7 -3.43 13.79 -6.36
N VAL A 8 -2.61 12.79 -6.67
CA VAL A 8 -1.45 12.42 -5.85
C VAL A 8 -0.40 13.54 -5.81
N LEU A 9 -0.10 14.19 -6.94
CA LEU A 9 0.81 15.34 -6.99
C LEU A 9 0.28 16.52 -6.14
N ALA A 10 -1.02 16.80 -6.21
CA ALA A 10 -1.64 17.84 -5.39
C ALA A 10 -1.52 17.53 -3.90
N VAL A 11 -1.73 16.27 -3.49
CA VAL A 11 -1.55 15.83 -2.09
C VAL A 11 -0.11 16.03 -1.65
N PHE A 12 0.88 15.64 -2.46
CA PHE A 12 2.30 15.89 -2.16
C PHE A 12 2.60 17.38 -2.00
N ALA A 13 2.14 18.22 -2.91
CA ALA A 13 2.34 19.67 -2.83
C ALA A 13 1.74 20.26 -1.54
N LEU A 14 0.53 19.81 -1.17
CA LEU A 14 -0.12 20.23 0.07
C LEU A 14 0.62 19.75 1.31
N LEU A 15 1.10 18.50 1.34
CA LEU A 15 1.88 17.95 2.45
C LEU A 15 3.20 18.73 2.62
N LEU A 16 3.95 18.93 1.54
CA LEU A 16 5.22 19.65 1.58
C LEU A 16 5.03 21.10 2.02
N SER A 17 4.01 21.79 1.49
CA SER A 17 3.69 23.16 1.89
C SER A 17 3.26 23.22 3.36
N GLY A 18 2.45 22.27 3.83
CA GLY A 18 2.03 22.19 5.23
C GLY A 18 3.20 21.97 6.19
N VAL A 19 4.08 21.02 5.88
CA VAL A 19 5.30 20.75 6.66
C VAL A 19 6.23 21.97 6.65
N TRP A 20 6.42 22.62 5.50
CA TRP A 20 7.22 23.84 5.37
C TRP A 20 6.68 24.98 6.24
N LEU A 21 5.38 25.27 6.15
CA LEU A 21 4.73 26.31 6.95
C LEU A 21 4.82 26.00 8.44
N TRP A 22 4.63 24.75 8.82
CA TRP A 22 4.77 24.33 10.21
C TRP A 22 6.21 24.47 10.71
N TRP A 23 7.19 24.01 9.91
CA TRP A 23 8.62 24.12 10.23
C TRP A 23 9.06 25.61 10.32
N SER A 24 8.70 26.44 9.36
CA SER A 24 9.04 27.88 9.38
C SER A 24 8.49 28.59 10.60
N SER A 25 7.33 28.16 11.11
CA SER A 25 6.74 28.70 12.34
C SER A 25 7.52 28.34 13.62
N ILE A 26 8.37 27.30 13.57
CA ILE A 26 9.25 26.89 14.67
C ILE A 26 10.66 27.42 14.45
N ALA A 27 11.19 27.31 13.24
CA ALA A 27 12.57 27.68 12.90
C ALA A 27 12.86 29.18 13.15
N GLY A 28 11.87 30.06 12.94
CA GLY A 28 11.99 31.51 13.28
C GLY A 28 12.10 31.80 14.78
N LEU A 29 11.94 30.80 15.65
CA LEU A 29 12.00 30.92 17.11
C LEU A 29 13.25 30.25 17.70
N VAL A 30 14.06 29.60 16.87
CA VAL A 30 15.24 28.83 17.30
C VAL A 30 16.49 29.70 17.18
N GLU A 31 16.79 30.49 18.20
CA GLU A 31 18.18 30.83 18.49
C GLU A 31 18.97 29.57 18.84
N PRO A 32 20.32 29.54 18.63
CA PRO A 32 21.07 28.29 18.63
C PRO A 32 20.86 27.47 19.89
N LEU A 33 20.16 26.37 19.71
CA LEU A 33 20.22 25.11 20.43
C LEU A 33 20.15 25.12 21.96
N LYS A 34 18.99 25.53 22.49
CA LYS A 34 18.56 24.95 23.78
C LYS A 34 17.44 23.95 23.50
N LEU A 35 17.78 22.67 23.46
CA LEU A 35 16.86 21.55 23.21
C LEU A 35 15.57 21.64 24.06
N SER A 36 15.67 22.10 25.30
CA SER A 36 14.54 22.31 26.19
C SER A 36 13.54 23.38 25.68
N LYS A 37 14.03 24.44 25.03
CA LYS A 37 13.16 25.47 24.40
C LYS A 37 12.45 24.91 23.17
N VAL A 38 13.16 24.18 22.33
CA VAL A 38 12.58 23.51 21.16
C VAL A 38 11.47 22.54 21.60
N LEU A 39 11.71 21.72 22.63
CA LEU A 39 10.75 20.75 23.14
C LEU A 39 9.50 21.44 23.74
N SER A 40 9.68 22.54 24.47
CA SER A 40 8.54 23.29 25.03
C SER A 40 7.68 23.96 23.96
N GLN A 41 8.31 24.52 22.93
CA GLN A 41 7.61 25.11 21.79
C GLN A 41 6.88 24.05 20.94
N PHE A 42 7.54 22.92 20.70
CA PHE A 42 6.92 21.77 20.08
C PHE A 42 5.66 21.33 20.84
N LYS A 43 5.76 21.13 22.16
CA LYS A 43 4.61 20.79 23.00
C LYS A 43 3.46 21.81 22.87
N GLN A 44 3.77 23.11 22.81
CA GLN A 44 2.73 24.13 22.62
C GLN A 44 2.05 24.05 21.24
N LYS A 45 2.78 23.67 20.19
CA LYS A 45 2.26 23.58 18.81
C LYS A 45 1.45 22.30 18.55
N VAL A 46 1.71 21.24 19.31
CA VAL A 46 0.98 19.96 19.20
C VAL A 46 -0.11 19.78 20.26
N THR A 47 -0.51 20.88 20.93
CA THR A 47 -1.55 20.86 21.96
C THR A 47 -2.68 21.83 21.61
N VAL A 48 -3.93 21.36 21.66
CA VAL A 48 -5.12 22.18 21.47
C VAL A 48 -5.46 22.91 22.79
N LYS A 49 -5.52 24.25 22.76
CA LYS A 49 -5.92 25.05 23.92
C LYS A 49 -7.45 25.17 23.98
N LEU A 50 -8.07 24.35 24.81
CA LEU A 50 -9.55 24.30 24.93
C LEU A 50 -10.16 25.60 25.46
N ASN A 51 -9.42 26.38 26.26
CA ASN A 51 -9.89 27.67 26.85
C ASN A 51 -9.68 28.88 25.94
N GLY A 52 -9.21 28.68 24.69
CA GLY A 52 -9.02 29.76 23.72
C GLY A 52 -10.33 30.21 23.03
N SER A 53 -10.26 31.34 22.29
CA SER A 53 -11.35 31.75 21.40
C SER A 53 -11.64 30.68 20.35
N PHE A 54 -12.84 30.70 19.74
CA PHE A 54 -13.23 29.76 18.71
C PHE A 54 -12.21 29.70 17.53
N ASN A 55 -11.78 30.88 17.06
CA ASN A 55 -10.77 31.00 16.00
C ASN A 55 -9.46 30.29 16.38
N ARG A 56 -9.04 30.43 17.63
CA ARG A 56 -7.82 29.80 18.14
C ARG A 56 -7.98 28.27 18.20
N LYS A 57 -9.13 27.77 18.63
CA LYS A 57 -9.40 26.32 18.67
C LYS A 57 -9.36 25.71 17.28
N VAL A 58 -9.99 26.35 16.28
CA VAL A 58 -9.97 25.88 14.89
C VAL A 58 -8.53 25.82 14.35
N PHE A 59 -7.73 26.87 14.61
CA PHE A 59 -6.32 26.89 14.21
C PHE A 59 -5.51 25.79 14.90
N ASP A 60 -5.66 25.62 16.22
CA ASP A 60 -4.93 24.60 16.98
C ASP A 60 -5.31 23.19 16.50
N VAL A 61 -6.61 22.91 16.26
CA VAL A 61 -7.07 21.62 15.72
C VAL A 61 -6.47 21.35 14.35
N HIS A 62 -6.53 22.32 13.43
CA HIS A 62 -5.93 22.19 12.09
C HIS A 62 -4.42 21.89 12.17
N SER A 63 -3.69 22.64 13.00
CA SER A 63 -2.24 22.47 13.17
C SER A 63 -1.87 21.11 13.78
N VAL A 64 -2.57 20.70 14.83
CA VAL A 64 -2.31 19.43 15.54
C VAL A 64 -2.67 18.24 14.67
N VAL A 65 -3.86 18.23 14.08
CA VAL A 65 -4.30 17.15 13.17
C VAL A 65 -3.36 17.08 11.96
N GLY A 66 -3.03 18.23 11.36
CA GLY A 66 -2.12 18.30 10.21
C GLY A 66 -0.74 17.72 10.52
N PHE A 67 -0.18 18.05 11.69
CA PHE A 67 1.12 17.53 12.11
C PHE A 67 1.13 16.01 12.27
N PHE A 68 0.20 15.45 13.04
CA PHE A 68 0.16 14.01 13.29
C PHE A 68 -0.26 13.20 12.04
N ALA A 69 -1.16 13.76 11.24
CA ALA A 69 -1.58 13.11 10.00
C ALA A 69 -0.49 13.17 8.92
N ALA A 70 0.36 14.19 8.90
CA ALA A 70 1.33 14.40 7.81
C ALA A 70 2.26 13.20 7.60
N ALA A 71 2.73 12.57 8.68
CA ALA A 71 3.61 11.40 8.58
C ALA A 71 2.90 10.22 7.89
N VAL A 72 1.69 9.88 8.34
CA VAL A 72 0.95 8.75 7.77
C VAL A 72 0.42 9.08 6.37
N LEU A 73 -0.07 10.30 6.14
CA LEU A 73 -0.50 10.77 4.81
C LEU A 73 0.66 10.78 3.82
N SER A 74 1.89 11.07 4.26
CA SER A 74 3.08 10.97 3.40
C SER A 74 3.35 9.52 2.98
N VAL A 75 3.21 8.55 3.90
CA VAL A 75 3.32 7.12 3.56
C VAL A 75 2.22 6.72 2.58
N LEU A 76 0.97 7.14 2.82
CA LEU A 76 -0.15 6.85 1.93
C LEU A 76 0.05 7.48 0.54
N ALA A 77 0.53 8.71 0.46
CA ALA A 77 0.83 9.37 -0.80
C ALA A 77 1.97 8.68 -1.54
N LEU A 78 3.04 8.28 -0.83
CA LEU A 78 4.18 7.57 -1.42
C LEU A 78 3.78 6.20 -1.97
N THR A 79 2.99 5.43 -1.21
CA THR A 79 2.50 4.12 -1.66
C THR A 79 1.49 4.25 -2.81
N ALA A 80 0.64 5.28 -2.84
CA ALA A 80 -0.21 5.59 -3.98
C ALA A 80 0.61 5.99 -5.22
N ALA A 81 1.67 6.79 -5.03
CA ALA A 81 2.58 7.15 -6.10
C ALA A 81 3.28 5.92 -6.69
N SER A 82 3.70 4.97 -5.85
CA SER A 82 4.35 3.74 -6.33
C SER A 82 3.43 2.85 -7.17
N ASP A 83 2.12 2.91 -6.97
CA ASP A 83 1.15 2.22 -7.82
C ASP A 83 0.95 2.93 -9.15
N LEU A 84 0.87 4.26 -9.15
CA LEU A 84 0.66 5.08 -10.34
C LEU A 84 1.89 5.19 -11.24
N TRP A 85 3.08 5.18 -10.65
CA TRP A 85 4.39 5.19 -11.34
C TRP A 85 5.15 3.89 -11.07
N HIS A 86 4.50 2.78 -11.39
CA HIS A 86 4.97 1.44 -11.05
C HIS A 86 6.38 1.14 -11.55
N ASP A 87 6.68 1.45 -12.82
CA ASP A 87 7.99 1.17 -13.42
C ASP A 87 9.10 1.98 -12.75
N GLN A 88 8.83 3.24 -12.41
CA GLN A 88 9.77 4.09 -11.69
C GLN A 88 9.98 3.60 -10.25
N ALA A 89 8.89 3.17 -9.58
CA ALA A 89 8.98 2.60 -8.23
C ALA A 89 9.84 1.32 -8.24
N VAL A 90 9.64 0.44 -9.22
CA VAL A 90 10.45 -0.78 -9.42
C VAL A 90 11.92 -0.43 -9.64
N ALA A 91 12.22 0.55 -10.49
CA ALA A 91 13.59 0.98 -10.74
C ALA A 91 14.27 1.56 -9.49
N ILE A 92 13.54 2.40 -8.74
CA ILE A 92 14.04 3.00 -7.48
C ILE A 92 14.27 1.93 -6.42
N VAL A 93 13.29 1.04 -6.20
CA VAL A 93 13.41 -0.03 -5.21
C VAL A 93 14.54 -0.99 -5.60
N GLY A 94 14.66 -1.35 -6.88
CA GLY A 94 15.77 -2.16 -7.38
C GLY A 94 17.14 -1.54 -7.11
N ALA A 95 17.27 -0.23 -7.38
CA ALA A 95 18.51 0.51 -7.11
C ALA A 95 18.85 0.55 -5.60
N LEU A 96 17.86 0.74 -4.74
CA LEU A 96 18.04 0.82 -3.30
C LEU A 96 18.32 -0.54 -2.64
N THR A 97 17.80 -1.62 -3.22
CA THR A 97 17.94 -2.99 -2.67
C THR A 97 19.07 -3.79 -3.32
N GLY A 98 19.78 -3.20 -4.27
CA GLY A 98 20.96 -3.78 -4.92
C GLY A 98 20.68 -4.94 -5.88
N GLY A 99 19.44 -5.07 -6.38
CA GLY A 99 19.09 -6.14 -7.31
C GLY A 99 17.87 -5.82 -8.19
N PRO A 100 17.75 -6.49 -9.35
CA PRO A 100 16.59 -6.30 -10.20
C PRO A 100 15.32 -6.80 -9.50
N VAL A 101 14.30 -5.97 -9.48
CA VAL A 101 12.96 -6.39 -9.06
C VAL A 101 12.29 -7.05 -10.27
N VAL A 102 12.34 -8.38 -10.32
CA VAL A 102 11.64 -9.16 -11.36
C VAL A 102 10.18 -9.26 -10.95
N LEU A 103 9.35 -8.42 -11.54
CA LEU A 103 7.90 -8.56 -11.41
C LEU A 103 7.45 -9.68 -12.33
N GLU A 104 6.65 -10.59 -11.82
CA GLU A 104 6.01 -11.61 -12.66
C GLU A 104 5.14 -10.86 -13.68
N GLU A 105 5.60 -10.83 -14.93
CA GLU A 105 4.97 -10.11 -16.02
C GLU A 105 3.49 -10.54 -16.10
N LYS A 106 2.60 -9.59 -15.94
CA LYS A 106 1.16 -9.77 -16.16
C LYS A 106 1.03 -10.20 -17.61
N ARG A 107 0.94 -11.52 -17.86
CA ARG A 107 0.74 -12.03 -19.23
C ARG A 107 -0.38 -11.21 -19.86
N PRO A 108 -0.15 -10.59 -21.02
CA PRO A 108 -1.21 -9.84 -21.69
C PRO A 108 -2.38 -10.79 -21.87
N SER A 109 -3.53 -10.39 -21.33
CA SER A 109 -4.80 -11.08 -21.61
C SER A 109 -4.95 -11.10 -23.13
N SER A 110 -4.94 -12.26 -23.73
CA SER A 110 -5.14 -12.46 -25.15
C SER A 110 -6.59 -12.13 -25.54
N SER A 111 -6.90 -10.83 -25.55
CA SER A 111 -8.13 -10.26 -26.09
C SER A 111 -7.72 -9.09 -26.96
N GLY A 112 -7.25 -9.41 -28.16
CA GLY A 112 -6.88 -8.42 -29.16
C GLY A 112 -6.90 -9.05 -30.54
N LYS A 113 -8.03 -8.98 -31.24
CA LYS A 113 -8.10 -9.09 -32.69
C LYS A 113 -7.15 -8.05 -33.30
N GLY A 114 -6.12 -8.48 -33.97
CA GLY A 114 -5.19 -7.64 -34.71
C GLY A 114 -4.64 -8.40 -35.88
N SER A 115 -5.20 -8.18 -37.08
CA SER A 115 -4.71 -8.59 -38.36
C SER A 115 -3.32 -7.99 -38.60
N GLY A 116 -2.31 -8.83 -38.85
CA GLY A 116 -0.97 -8.41 -39.29
C GLY A 116 -0.21 -9.56 -39.89
N GLN A 117 -0.21 -9.60 -41.21
CA GLN A 117 0.53 -10.51 -42.07
C GLN A 117 2.04 -10.37 -41.80
N GLY A 118 2.69 -11.46 -41.42
CA GLY A 118 4.16 -11.58 -41.31
C GLY A 118 4.55 -13.03 -41.50
N SER A 119 4.93 -13.36 -42.73
CA SER A 119 5.45 -14.66 -43.16
C SER A 119 6.75 -15.00 -42.40
N SER A 120 6.75 -16.10 -41.63
CA SER A 120 7.96 -16.86 -41.38
C SER A 120 7.60 -18.33 -41.16
N THR A 121 8.10 -19.12 -42.07
CA THR A 121 8.03 -20.58 -42.16
C THR A 121 8.56 -21.21 -40.87
N ARG A 122 7.68 -21.64 -39.99
CA ARG A 122 8.04 -22.44 -38.83
C ARG A 122 7.50 -23.85 -39.03
N LEU A 123 8.45 -24.79 -39.14
CA LEU A 123 8.19 -26.23 -39.23
C LEU A 123 7.21 -26.67 -38.16
N LYS A 124 6.06 -27.15 -38.60
CA LYS A 124 4.97 -27.68 -37.79
C LYS A 124 5.33 -29.07 -37.34
N LEU A 125 5.96 -29.18 -36.17
CA LEU A 125 5.99 -30.46 -35.46
C LEU A 125 4.63 -30.63 -34.79
N GLU A 126 3.78 -31.37 -35.42
CA GLU A 126 2.45 -31.76 -34.95
C GLU A 126 2.60 -32.83 -33.89
N SER A 127 2.92 -32.47 -32.65
CA SER A 127 2.72 -33.31 -31.49
C SER A 127 1.23 -33.30 -31.16
N LYS A 128 0.54 -34.31 -31.68
CA LYS A 128 -0.85 -34.63 -31.36
C LYS A 128 -0.88 -35.13 -29.91
N GLU A 129 -0.87 -34.23 -28.95
CA GLU A 129 -1.24 -34.58 -27.60
C GLU A 129 -2.72 -34.95 -27.57
N PRO A 130 -3.08 -36.14 -27.00
CA PRO A 130 -4.48 -36.50 -26.84
C PRO A 130 -5.11 -35.45 -25.90
N SER A 131 -6.12 -34.74 -26.37
CA SER A 131 -6.97 -33.87 -25.56
C SER A 131 -7.76 -34.76 -24.59
N VAL A 132 -7.13 -35.20 -23.53
CA VAL A 132 -7.84 -35.70 -22.36
C VAL A 132 -8.64 -34.52 -21.84
N LYS A 133 -9.97 -34.60 -21.96
CA LYS A 133 -10.88 -33.68 -21.27
C LYS A 133 -10.55 -33.81 -19.79
N ALA A 134 -9.70 -32.91 -19.30
CA ALA A 134 -9.36 -32.86 -17.91
C ALA A 134 -10.67 -32.63 -17.13
N SER A 135 -11.05 -33.61 -16.31
CA SER A 135 -12.11 -33.40 -15.34
C SER A 135 -11.80 -32.16 -14.53
N PRO A 136 -12.81 -31.31 -14.20
CA PRO A 136 -12.56 -30.13 -13.41
C PRO A 136 -11.85 -30.55 -12.12
N LEU A 137 -10.71 -29.92 -11.86
CA LEU A 137 -9.91 -30.20 -10.67
C LEU A 137 -10.75 -29.94 -9.42
N SER A 138 -10.85 -30.93 -8.54
CA SER A 138 -11.59 -30.77 -7.28
C SER A 138 -10.84 -29.81 -6.35
N TYR A 139 -11.53 -28.81 -5.82
CA TYR A 139 -11.00 -27.91 -4.79
C TYR A 139 -10.55 -28.68 -3.53
N ASP A 140 -11.24 -29.79 -3.19
CA ASP A 140 -10.87 -30.64 -2.06
C ASP A 140 -9.51 -31.30 -2.28
N ALA A 141 -9.22 -31.77 -3.49
CA ALA A 141 -7.91 -32.33 -3.82
C ALA A 141 -6.80 -31.28 -3.70
N MET A 142 -7.05 -30.05 -4.14
CA MET A 142 -6.10 -28.93 -3.95
C MET A 142 -5.85 -28.64 -2.47
N LEU A 143 -6.89 -28.61 -1.65
CA LEU A 143 -6.80 -28.37 -0.21
C LEU A 143 -6.02 -29.47 0.50
N VAL A 144 -6.26 -30.74 0.15
CA VAL A 144 -5.51 -31.88 0.69
C VAL A 144 -4.02 -31.77 0.35
N THR A 145 -3.69 -31.49 -0.91
CA THR A 145 -2.29 -31.30 -1.33
C THR A 145 -1.63 -30.14 -0.59
N ALA A 146 -2.31 -29.00 -0.48
CA ALA A 146 -1.80 -27.84 0.22
C ALA A 146 -1.58 -28.14 1.72
N LYS A 147 -2.50 -28.83 2.37
CA LYS A 147 -2.40 -29.21 3.76
C LYS A 147 -1.25 -30.19 4.02
N ASN A 148 -1.04 -31.15 3.10
CA ASN A 148 0.09 -32.08 3.17
C ASN A 148 1.43 -31.35 2.99
N ALA A 149 1.48 -30.35 2.08
CA ALA A 149 2.69 -29.56 1.84
C ALA A 149 3.03 -28.60 2.99
N ARG A 150 2.02 -28.09 3.70
CA ARG A 150 2.16 -27.15 4.83
C ARG A 150 1.18 -27.48 5.96
N PRO A 151 1.43 -28.54 6.75
CA PRO A 151 0.47 -29.06 7.74
C PRO A 151 0.15 -28.08 8.87
N ASN A 152 1.09 -27.19 9.20
CA ASN A 152 0.94 -26.20 10.28
C ASN A 152 0.24 -24.89 9.84
N MET A 153 -0.13 -24.76 8.56
CA MET A 153 -0.79 -23.57 8.03
C MET A 153 -2.26 -23.82 7.76
N VAL A 154 -3.02 -22.73 7.68
CA VAL A 154 -4.47 -22.74 7.40
C VAL A 154 -4.70 -22.20 5.99
N ALA A 155 -5.47 -22.92 5.18
CA ALA A 155 -5.90 -22.47 3.86
C ALA A 155 -6.94 -21.35 4.01
N VAL A 156 -6.72 -20.21 3.33
CA VAL A 156 -7.57 -19.02 3.45
C VAL A 156 -8.17 -18.57 2.12
N ALA A 157 -7.58 -18.96 1.00
CA ALA A 157 -8.10 -18.64 -0.32
C ALA A 157 -7.61 -19.61 -1.38
N ILE A 158 -8.40 -19.79 -2.43
CA ILE A 158 -8.00 -20.50 -3.65
C ILE A 158 -7.86 -19.43 -4.75
N THR A 159 -6.78 -19.50 -5.52
CA THR A 159 -6.51 -18.57 -6.61
C THR A 159 -6.90 -19.17 -7.96
N ASP A 160 -7.17 -18.32 -8.94
CA ASP A 160 -7.44 -18.67 -10.34
C ASP A 160 -6.28 -19.42 -11.04
N LYS A 161 -5.07 -19.29 -10.50
CA LYS A 161 -3.85 -19.97 -11.01
C LYS A 161 -3.64 -21.37 -10.41
N LEU A 162 -4.68 -22.04 -9.92
CA LEU A 162 -4.61 -23.34 -9.25
C LEU A 162 -3.69 -23.33 -8.02
N GLY A 163 -3.77 -22.27 -7.24
CA GLY A 163 -3.00 -22.09 -6.02
C GLY A 163 -3.89 -22.03 -4.79
N VAL A 164 -3.41 -22.58 -3.68
CA VAL A 164 -4.02 -22.45 -2.36
C VAL A 164 -3.16 -21.51 -1.54
N ARG A 165 -3.72 -20.36 -1.11
CA ARG A 165 -3.05 -19.46 -0.18
C ARG A 165 -3.24 -19.93 1.24
N MET A 166 -2.13 -19.98 1.96
CA MET A 166 -2.06 -20.46 3.34
C MET A 166 -1.42 -19.41 4.23
N VAL A 167 -1.89 -19.34 5.46
CA VAL A 167 -1.36 -18.46 6.52
C VAL A 167 -1.10 -19.25 7.80
N GLU A 168 -0.30 -18.70 8.69
CA GLU A 168 -0.15 -19.27 10.03
C GLU A 168 -1.47 -19.14 10.82
N PRO A 169 -1.80 -20.10 11.71
CA PRO A 169 -3.00 -20.04 12.53
C PRO A 169 -3.08 -18.74 13.34
N GLY A 170 -4.21 -18.03 13.25
CA GLY A 170 -4.44 -16.78 13.96
C GLY A 170 -3.86 -15.52 13.29
N GLU A 171 -3.12 -15.67 12.19
CA GLU A 171 -2.65 -14.53 11.41
C GLU A 171 -3.73 -14.04 10.43
N PRO A 172 -3.84 -12.70 10.21
CA PRO A 172 -4.77 -12.15 9.26
C PRO A 172 -4.36 -12.48 7.81
N TYR A 173 -5.35 -12.60 6.95
CA TYR A 173 -5.13 -12.75 5.52
C TYR A 173 -4.52 -11.46 4.92
N VAL A 174 -3.20 -11.49 4.69
CA VAL A 174 -2.45 -10.43 4.00
C VAL A 174 -1.59 -11.07 2.93
N VAL A 175 -1.86 -10.72 1.66
CA VAL A 175 -1.25 -11.41 0.49
C VAL A 175 0.27 -11.58 0.58
N PRO A 176 1.08 -10.57 0.96
CA PRO A 176 2.53 -10.72 1.07
C PRO A 176 3.02 -11.67 2.18
N ARG A 177 2.11 -12.18 3.02
CA ARG A 177 2.43 -13.18 4.06
C ARG A 177 1.95 -14.58 3.70
N CYS A 178 1.10 -14.68 2.67
CA CYS A 178 0.53 -15.97 2.31
C CYS A 178 1.56 -16.81 1.55
N VAL A 179 1.85 -17.99 2.06
CA VAL A 179 2.50 -19.03 1.26
C VAL A 179 1.47 -19.54 0.25
N THR A 180 1.83 -19.59 -1.03
CA THR A 180 0.95 -20.11 -2.07
C THR A 180 1.44 -21.48 -2.53
N VAL A 181 0.62 -22.49 -2.31
CA VAL A 181 0.87 -23.86 -2.80
C VAL A 181 0.20 -24.00 -4.16
N LEU A 182 0.99 -24.10 -5.23
CA LEU A 182 0.52 -24.30 -6.60
C LEU A 182 0.43 -25.79 -6.90
N VAL A 183 -0.67 -26.20 -7.54
CA VAL A 183 -0.92 -27.58 -7.93
C VAL A 183 -1.04 -27.76 -9.44
N ASN A 184 -0.83 -28.95 -9.94
CA ASN A 184 -1.03 -29.31 -11.34
C ASN A 184 -2.51 -29.49 -11.64
N GLN A 185 -2.96 -29.09 -12.83
CA GLN A 185 -4.36 -29.12 -13.25
C GLN A 185 -4.93 -30.54 -13.40
N GLY A 186 -4.09 -31.53 -13.72
CA GLY A 186 -4.58 -32.87 -14.05
C GLY A 186 -4.84 -33.76 -12.84
N ASP A 187 -3.99 -33.69 -11.84
CA ASP A 187 -3.92 -34.67 -10.72
C ASP A 187 -3.84 -34.00 -9.33
N ALA A 188 -3.93 -32.68 -9.26
CA ALA A 188 -3.75 -31.90 -8.04
C ALA A 188 -2.39 -32.13 -7.34
N SER A 189 -1.42 -32.76 -7.99
CA SER A 189 -0.09 -32.96 -7.39
C SER A 189 0.60 -31.59 -7.13
N LEU A 190 1.49 -31.57 -6.16
CA LEU A 190 2.26 -30.37 -5.83
C LEU A 190 3.13 -29.95 -7.02
N ARG A 191 2.93 -28.73 -7.51
CA ARG A 191 3.73 -28.13 -8.57
C ARG A 191 4.87 -27.28 -8.01
N ARG A 192 4.55 -26.33 -7.11
CA ARG A 192 5.49 -25.38 -6.53
C ARG A 192 4.92 -24.77 -5.25
N ILE A 193 5.79 -24.37 -4.37
CA ILE A 193 5.44 -23.54 -3.20
C ILE A 193 6.08 -22.18 -3.39
N ASP A 194 5.26 -21.15 -3.43
CA ASP A 194 5.69 -19.75 -3.48
C ASP A 194 5.63 -19.18 -2.06
N ASP A 195 6.80 -18.98 -1.48
CA ASP A 195 6.96 -18.40 -0.16
C ASP A 195 7.48 -16.95 -0.31
N PRO A 196 6.66 -15.93 0.04
CA PRO A 196 7.07 -14.55 -0.08
C PRO A 196 8.31 -14.19 0.74
N ALA A 197 8.57 -14.90 1.83
CA ALA A 197 9.75 -14.68 2.66
C ALA A 197 11.06 -15.06 1.94
N SER A 198 10.99 -15.92 0.91
CA SER A 198 12.14 -16.34 0.11
C SER A 198 12.47 -15.39 -1.05
N LEU A 199 11.62 -14.36 -1.29
CA LEU A 199 11.81 -13.42 -2.39
C LEU A 199 12.98 -12.45 -2.09
N PRO A 200 13.68 -11.94 -3.13
CA PRO A 200 14.63 -10.83 -2.97
C PRO A 200 13.99 -9.62 -2.29
N LEU A 201 14.79 -8.89 -1.50
CA LEU A 201 14.30 -7.76 -0.68
C LEU A 201 13.47 -6.74 -1.49
N GLY A 202 13.90 -6.41 -2.71
CA GLY A 202 13.16 -5.48 -3.56
C GLY A 202 11.76 -5.97 -3.92
N GLN A 203 11.59 -7.27 -4.18
CA GLN A 203 10.27 -7.86 -4.45
C GLN A 203 9.39 -7.88 -3.19
N GLN A 204 9.98 -8.16 -2.03
CA GLN A 204 9.26 -8.07 -0.76
C GLN A 204 8.78 -6.65 -0.50
N VAL A 205 9.63 -5.63 -0.68
CA VAL A 205 9.26 -4.21 -0.53
C VAL A 205 8.09 -3.86 -1.45
N MET A 206 8.18 -4.19 -2.74
CA MET A 206 7.10 -3.92 -3.69
C MET A 206 5.80 -4.62 -3.31
N ALA A 207 5.86 -5.86 -2.86
CA ALA A 207 4.68 -6.61 -2.42
C ALA A 207 3.98 -5.98 -1.20
N TRP A 208 4.74 -5.29 -0.33
CA TRP A 208 4.21 -4.65 0.87
C TRP A 208 3.65 -3.24 0.65
N LEU A 209 3.95 -2.55 -0.44
CA LEU A 209 3.50 -1.17 -0.66
C LEU A 209 1.97 -1.04 -0.62
N LEU A 210 1.26 -1.89 -1.34
CA LEU A 210 -0.21 -1.87 -1.38
C LEU A 210 -0.86 -2.27 -0.04
N PRO A 211 -0.44 -3.36 0.64
CA PRO A 211 -0.91 -3.67 1.98
C PRO A 211 -0.67 -2.56 3.01
N VAL A 212 0.48 -1.90 2.96
CA VAL A 212 0.77 -0.73 3.82
C VAL A 212 -0.20 0.40 3.50
N HIS A 213 -0.47 0.69 2.23
CA HIS A 213 -1.45 1.71 1.83
C HIS A 213 -2.83 1.48 2.45
N PHE A 214 -3.30 0.23 2.50
CA PHE A 214 -4.61 -0.12 3.07
C PHE A 214 -4.58 -0.44 4.58
N GLY A 215 -3.46 -0.22 5.26
CA GLY A 215 -3.29 -0.60 6.67
C GLY A 215 -3.46 -2.10 6.90
N GLN A 216 -3.01 -2.92 5.95
CA GLN A 216 -3.07 -4.38 6.02
C GLN A 216 -1.71 -4.94 6.46
N TRP A 217 -1.24 -4.50 7.63
CA TRP A 217 0.01 -4.95 8.21
C TRP A 217 -0.12 -5.11 9.73
N GLY A 218 0.88 -5.71 10.36
CA GLY A 218 0.77 -6.15 11.75
C GLY A 218 0.25 -7.60 11.86
N SER A 219 0.24 -8.17 13.04
CA SER A 219 -0.21 -9.52 13.35
C SER A 219 -1.07 -9.51 14.61
N GLY A 220 -1.99 -10.47 14.75
CA GLY A 220 -2.86 -10.57 15.91
C GLY A 220 -3.53 -9.24 16.26
N VAL A 221 -3.39 -8.79 17.51
CA VAL A 221 -4.01 -7.55 18.01
C VAL A 221 -3.47 -6.30 17.31
N SER A 222 -2.18 -6.30 16.93
CA SER A 222 -1.56 -5.14 16.25
C SER A 222 -2.18 -4.86 14.88
N TYR A 223 -2.67 -5.87 14.17
CA TYR A 223 -3.40 -5.70 12.92
C TYR A 223 -4.66 -4.84 13.09
N TYR A 224 -5.47 -5.12 14.11
CA TYR A 224 -6.68 -4.36 14.38
C TYR A 224 -6.37 -2.93 14.84
N PHE A 225 -5.30 -2.76 15.63
CA PHE A 225 -4.82 -1.44 16.02
C PHE A 225 -4.42 -0.59 14.80
N VAL A 226 -3.65 -1.17 13.88
CA VAL A 226 -3.28 -0.51 12.62
C VAL A 226 -4.53 -0.11 11.82
N LYS A 227 -5.51 -0.99 11.68
CA LYS A 227 -6.80 -0.69 11.03
C LYS A 227 -7.50 0.50 11.66
N ALA A 228 -7.55 0.56 12.99
CA ALA A 228 -8.16 1.68 13.72
C ALA A 228 -7.40 3.00 13.45
N VAL A 229 -6.07 2.97 13.49
CA VAL A 229 -5.24 4.14 13.18
C VAL A 229 -5.47 4.61 11.74
N TRP A 230 -5.48 3.70 10.75
CA TRP A 230 -5.73 4.04 9.35
C TRP A 230 -7.13 4.62 9.13
N PHE A 231 -8.13 4.10 9.82
CA PHE A 231 -9.48 4.67 9.81
C PHE A 231 -9.50 6.12 10.32
N VAL A 232 -8.87 6.37 11.47
CA VAL A 232 -8.78 7.73 12.04
C VAL A 232 -8.02 8.67 11.11
N VAL A 233 -6.88 8.23 10.56
CA VAL A 233 -6.09 9.03 9.61
C VAL A 233 -6.86 9.30 8.31
N GLY A 234 -7.68 8.34 7.85
CA GLY A 234 -8.55 8.54 6.69
C GLY A 234 -9.58 9.67 6.86
N LEU A 235 -9.93 10.03 8.11
CA LEU A 235 -10.80 11.18 8.41
C LEU A 235 -10.03 12.53 8.43
N CYS A 236 -8.70 12.49 8.60
CA CYS A 236 -7.90 13.71 8.74
C CYS A 236 -8.00 14.68 7.55
N PRO A 237 -7.97 14.24 6.27
CA PRO A 237 -8.14 15.14 5.13
C PRO A 237 -9.45 15.94 5.19
N SER A 238 -10.55 15.30 5.59
CA SER A 238 -11.85 15.97 5.73
C SER A 238 -11.84 17.00 6.85
N ILE A 239 -11.24 16.68 8.00
CA ILE A 239 -11.08 17.60 9.13
C ILE A 239 -10.19 18.78 8.74
N LEU A 240 -9.08 18.52 8.04
CA LEU A 240 -8.14 19.55 7.57
C LEU A 240 -8.81 20.47 6.55
N PHE A 241 -9.57 19.91 5.61
CA PHE A 241 -10.33 20.71 4.64
C PHE A 241 -11.36 21.60 5.35
N ALA A 242 -12.22 21.04 6.20
CA ALA A 242 -13.25 21.78 6.91
C ALA A 242 -12.66 22.88 7.80
N SER A 243 -11.62 22.58 8.58
CA SER A 243 -10.94 23.55 9.43
C SER A 243 -10.21 24.62 8.62
N GLY A 244 -9.62 24.28 7.48
CA GLY A 244 -8.97 25.22 6.55
C GLY A 244 -9.97 26.22 5.96
N VAL A 245 -11.11 25.73 5.47
CA VAL A 245 -12.21 26.57 4.96
C VAL A 245 -12.73 27.49 6.06
N MET A 246 -12.93 26.93 7.27
CA MET A 246 -13.40 27.73 8.41
C MET A 246 -12.42 28.84 8.78
N MET A 247 -11.12 28.58 8.85
CA MET A 247 -10.09 29.62 9.08
C MET A 247 -10.13 30.72 8.00
N PHE A 248 -10.30 30.33 6.75
CA PHE A 248 -10.40 31.26 5.65
C PHE A 248 -11.64 32.19 5.79
N MET A 249 -12.80 31.63 6.12
CA MET A 249 -14.04 32.38 6.34
C MET A 249 -13.93 33.35 7.53
N LEU A 250 -13.37 32.86 8.65
CA LEU A 250 -13.16 33.67 9.86
C LEU A 250 -12.22 34.88 9.61
N LYS A 251 -11.15 34.66 8.82
CA LYS A 251 -10.24 35.73 8.43
C LYS A 251 -10.90 36.79 7.56
N ARG A 252 -11.86 36.44 6.71
CA ARG A 252 -12.64 37.40 5.88
C ARG A 252 -13.70 38.12 6.68
N GLY A 253 -14.37 37.44 7.63
CA GLY A 253 -15.40 38.07 8.49
C GLY A 253 -14.85 39.17 9.42
N VAL A 254 -13.59 39.10 9.83
CA VAL A 254 -12.94 40.10 10.68
C VAL A 254 -12.59 41.39 9.90
N LYS A 255 -12.62 41.39 8.57
CA LYS A 255 -12.33 42.56 7.72
C LYS A 255 -13.57 43.39 7.36
N ARG A 256 -14.75 43.04 7.87
CA ARG A 256 -15.98 43.83 7.77
C ARG A 256 -16.29 44.44 9.12
#